data_0e0f3900aec989bbcffcfb0008a30eba
#
_entry.id   0e0f3900aec989bbcffcfb0008a30eba
#
_cell.length_a   1.000
_cell.length_b   1.000
_cell.length_c   1.000
_cell.angle_alpha   90.00
_cell.angle_beta   90.00
_cell.angle_gamma   90.00
#
_symmetry.space_group_name_H-M   'P 1'
#
loop_
_entity.id
_entity.type
_entity.pdbx_description
1 polymer ?
#
loop_
_entity_poly.entity_id
_entity_poly.type
_entity_poly.pdbx_seq_one_letter_code
_entity_poly.pdbx_strand_id
1 'polypeptide(L)'
;TRVLDIFKQDRFTSVFATLILKQAVLFLWGLILYVGSLISTYASIRFLAIYDKVSNPSTLSASSPEFQSLMQQMPLMTAGVILGLIGLLFYLPQYYSLSLVELILYEQLRDGDYKGAFGVLRQSRETMKGFRSNRLVLDLTLIGWYFLNYFTRDVIGFYTMPYFINCQIAFYDQIKQIKQGPRHFTGHPS
;
A
#
# COMPACT_ATOMS: atom_id res chain seq x y z
N THR A 1 13.10 -9.51 -27.62
CA THR A 1 13.65 -10.68 -26.90
C THR A 1 14.22 -10.36 -25.52
N ARG A 2 14.36 -9.07 -25.13
CA ARG A 2 14.90 -8.67 -23.78
C ARG A 2 13.95 -8.97 -22.61
N VAL A 3 12.65 -9.14 -22.85
CA VAL A 3 11.67 -9.44 -21.80
C VAL A 3 11.87 -10.83 -21.21
N LEU A 4 12.34 -11.79 -22.01
CA LEU A 4 12.62 -13.16 -21.55
C LEU A 4 13.92 -13.29 -20.76
N ASP A 5 14.82 -12.30 -20.81
CA ASP A 5 16.05 -12.30 -20.01
C ASP A 5 15.80 -12.12 -18.50
N ILE A 6 14.62 -11.64 -18.12
CA ILE A 6 14.18 -11.53 -16.73
C ILE A 6 13.96 -12.93 -16.12
N PHE A 7 13.61 -13.93 -16.95
CA PHE A 7 13.39 -15.31 -16.52
C PHE A 7 14.67 -16.15 -16.41
N LYS A 8 15.85 -15.58 -16.65
CA LYS A 8 17.09 -16.24 -16.29
C LYS A 8 17.11 -16.45 -14.77
N GLN A 9 17.41 -17.68 -14.35
CA GLN A 9 17.25 -18.19 -12.98
C GLN A 9 17.83 -17.25 -11.91
N ASP A 10 18.98 -16.62 -12.16
CA ASP A 10 19.65 -15.70 -11.22
C ASP A 10 18.88 -14.38 -11.04
N ARG A 11 18.31 -13.85 -12.12
CA ARG A 11 17.52 -12.60 -12.06
C ARG A 11 16.16 -12.81 -11.40
N PHE A 12 15.51 -13.93 -11.68
CA PHE A 12 14.24 -14.29 -11.07
C PHE A 12 14.37 -14.40 -9.55
N THR A 13 15.41 -15.07 -9.06
CA THR A 13 15.70 -15.21 -7.62
C THR A 13 15.89 -13.82 -6.96
N SER A 14 16.61 -12.92 -7.62
CA SER A 14 16.85 -11.55 -7.12
C SER A 14 15.56 -10.73 -7.04
N VAL A 15 14.70 -10.81 -8.06
CA VAL A 15 13.39 -10.16 -8.08
C VAL A 15 12.51 -10.71 -6.95
N PHE A 16 12.39 -12.02 -6.87
CA PHE A 16 11.55 -12.70 -5.90
C PHE A 16 12.00 -12.40 -4.46
N ALA A 17 13.30 -12.50 -4.18
CA ALA A 17 13.86 -12.16 -2.86
C ALA A 17 13.59 -10.71 -2.46
N THR A 18 13.72 -9.76 -3.40
CA THR A 18 13.48 -8.34 -3.12
C THR A 18 12.00 -8.06 -2.84
N LEU A 19 11.09 -8.65 -3.61
CA LEU A 19 9.65 -8.48 -3.42
C LEU A 19 9.17 -9.13 -2.12
N ILE A 20 9.65 -10.33 -1.79
CA ILE A 20 9.35 -10.98 -0.51
C ILE A 20 9.84 -10.13 0.66
N LEU A 21 11.09 -9.64 0.59
CA LEU A 21 11.64 -8.80 1.65
C LEU A 21 10.84 -7.50 1.82
N LYS A 22 10.46 -6.86 0.71
CA LYS A 22 9.56 -5.69 0.76
C LYS A 22 8.26 -6.04 1.48
N GLN A 23 7.62 -7.14 1.09
CA GLN A 23 6.34 -7.55 1.68
C GLN A 23 6.48 -7.93 3.15
N ALA A 24 7.57 -8.61 3.55
CA ALA A 24 7.85 -8.95 4.93
C ALA A 24 8.02 -7.69 5.81
N VAL A 25 8.74 -6.68 5.30
CA VAL A 25 8.89 -5.40 6.01
C VAL A 25 7.55 -4.69 6.16
N LEU A 26 6.74 -4.62 5.10
CA LEU A 26 5.41 -4.00 5.15
C LEU A 26 4.46 -4.78 6.08
N PHE A 27 4.51 -6.11 6.07
CA PHE A 27 3.74 -6.95 6.97
C PHE A 27 4.10 -6.68 8.44
N LEU A 28 5.40 -6.59 8.76
CA LEU A 28 5.86 -6.30 10.12
C LEU A 28 5.32 -4.94 10.64
N TRP A 29 5.38 -3.90 9.81
CA TRP A 29 4.84 -2.59 10.16
C TRP A 29 3.31 -2.56 10.15
N GLY A 30 2.67 -3.42 9.37
CA GLY A 30 1.22 -3.56 9.29
C GLY A 30 0.60 -4.39 10.43
N LEU A 31 1.39 -5.09 11.27
CA LEU A 31 0.86 -5.95 12.32
C LEU A 31 -0.13 -5.24 13.25
N ILE A 32 0.17 -4.02 13.67
CA ILE A 32 -0.72 -3.23 14.55
C ILE A 32 -2.04 -2.95 13.84
N LEU A 33 -1.99 -2.57 12.57
CA LEU A 33 -3.18 -2.33 11.74
C LEU A 33 -4.00 -3.61 11.58
N TYR A 34 -3.36 -4.73 11.27
CA TYR A 34 -4.05 -6.03 11.11
C TYR A 34 -4.70 -6.49 12.42
N VAL A 35 -4.01 -6.37 13.55
CA VAL A 35 -4.58 -6.72 14.87
C VAL A 35 -5.80 -5.83 15.18
N GLY A 36 -5.70 -4.51 14.96
CA GLY A 36 -6.81 -3.60 15.15
C GLY A 36 -8.01 -3.95 14.25
N SER A 37 -7.76 -4.27 12.97
CA SER A 37 -8.82 -4.68 12.03
C SER A 37 -9.46 -6.01 12.42
N LEU A 38 -8.69 -6.99 12.90
CA LEU A 38 -9.23 -8.27 13.36
C LEU A 38 -10.12 -8.10 14.59
N ILE A 39 -9.70 -7.30 15.57
CA ILE A 39 -10.51 -7.00 16.77
C ILE A 39 -11.82 -6.32 16.37
N SER A 40 -11.75 -5.30 15.52
CA SER A 40 -12.95 -4.58 15.05
C SER A 40 -13.89 -5.49 14.25
N THR A 41 -13.34 -6.32 13.35
CA THR A 41 -14.12 -7.28 12.56
C THR A 41 -14.79 -8.33 13.44
N TYR A 42 -14.07 -8.90 14.41
CA TYR A 42 -14.63 -9.86 15.37
C TYR A 42 -15.80 -9.25 16.16
N ALA A 43 -15.60 -8.04 16.71
CA ALA A 43 -16.64 -7.34 17.46
C ALA A 43 -17.84 -7.00 16.58
N SER A 44 -17.62 -6.62 15.31
CA SER A 44 -18.70 -6.35 14.33
C SER A 44 -19.51 -7.60 14.01
N ILE A 45 -18.86 -8.73 13.80
CA ILE A 45 -19.56 -10.01 13.57
C ILE A 45 -20.40 -10.40 14.78
N ARG A 46 -19.87 -10.24 15.98
CA ARG A 46 -20.60 -10.50 17.23
C ARG A 46 -21.80 -9.57 17.39
N PHE A 47 -21.61 -8.28 17.10
CA PHE A 47 -22.68 -7.29 17.11
C PHE A 47 -23.81 -7.66 16.15
N LEU A 48 -23.49 -7.99 14.90
CA LEU A 48 -24.47 -8.41 13.89
C LEU A 48 -25.19 -9.69 14.29
N ALA A 49 -24.48 -10.68 14.84
CA ALA A 49 -25.09 -11.94 15.30
C ALA A 49 -26.04 -11.76 16.47
N ILE A 50 -25.84 -10.76 17.35
CA ILE A 50 -26.77 -10.41 18.42
C ILE A 50 -27.94 -9.63 17.81
N TYR A 51 -27.67 -8.67 16.92
CA TYR A 51 -28.69 -7.83 16.28
C TYR A 51 -29.70 -8.66 15.47
N ASP A 52 -29.24 -9.68 14.75
CA ASP A 52 -30.10 -10.59 13.95
C ASP A 52 -31.04 -11.41 14.78
N LYS A 53 -30.73 -11.65 16.07
CA LYS A 53 -31.63 -12.34 17.03
C LYS A 53 -32.72 -11.44 17.61
N VAL A 54 -32.60 -10.14 17.41
CA VAL A 54 -33.61 -9.18 17.90
C VAL A 54 -34.79 -9.17 16.95
N SER A 55 -35.87 -9.87 17.32
CA SER A 55 -37.09 -10.03 16.52
C SER A 55 -37.82 -8.71 16.24
N ASN A 56 -37.69 -7.72 17.12
CA ASN A 56 -38.31 -6.39 16.99
C ASN A 56 -37.37 -5.30 17.53
N PRO A 57 -36.70 -4.51 16.67
CA PRO A 57 -35.84 -3.41 17.12
C PRO A 57 -36.54 -2.34 17.97
N SER A 58 -37.88 -2.16 17.78
CA SER A 58 -38.67 -1.18 18.52
C SER A 58 -38.91 -1.57 19.99
N THR A 59 -38.64 -2.83 20.36
CA THR A 59 -38.83 -3.33 21.75
C THR A 59 -37.51 -3.32 22.53
N LEU A 60 -36.41 -2.92 21.92
CA LEU A 60 -35.13 -2.77 22.60
C LEU A 60 -35.18 -1.66 23.66
N SER A 61 -35.31 -2.07 24.91
CA SER A 61 -35.17 -1.18 26.07
C SER A 61 -33.76 -1.19 26.59
N ALA A 62 -33.31 -0.08 27.19
CA ALA A 62 -31.97 0.01 27.82
C ALA A 62 -31.78 -1.06 28.93
N SER A 63 -32.84 -1.61 29.47
CA SER A 63 -32.79 -2.68 30.46
C SER A 63 -32.82 -4.09 29.87
N SER A 64 -33.05 -4.24 28.56
CA SER A 64 -33.08 -5.57 27.93
C SER A 64 -31.68 -6.19 27.86
N PRO A 65 -31.54 -7.51 28.08
CA PRO A 65 -30.26 -8.20 28.03
C PRO A 65 -29.61 -8.13 26.62
N GLU A 66 -30.43 -8.06 25.58
CA GLU A 66 -30.00 -7.90 24.20
C GLU A 66 -29.34 -6.53 24.01
N PHE A 67 -29.94 -5.45 24.51
CA PHE A 67 -29.36 -4.11 24.44
C PHE A 67 -28.04 -4.03 25.19
N GLN A 68 -27.97 -4.59 26.39
CA GLN A 68 -26.72 -4.62 27.17
C GLN A 68 -25.64 -5.40 26.48
N SER A 69 -25.94 -6.53 25.85
CA SER A 69 -24.98 -7.34 25.09
C SER A 69 -24.48 -6.63 23.83
N LEU A 70 -25.30 -5.84 23.14
CA LEU A 70 -24.91 -4.98 22.03
C LEU A 70 -23.97 -3.85 22.50
N MET A 71 -24.35 -3.19 23.62
CA MET A 71 -23.53 -2.13 24.19
C MET A 71 -22.15 -2.62 24.63
N GLN A 72 -22.03 -3.86 25.08
CA GLN A 72 -20.77 -4.47 25.49
C GLN A 72 -19.80 -4.68 24.31
N GLN A 73 -20.30 -4.81 23.05
CA GLN A 73 -19.44 -4.94 21.88
C GLN A 73 -18.88 -3.58 21.40
N MET A 74 -19.58 -2.47 21.69
CA MET A 74 -19.18 -1.14 21.23
C MET A 74 -17.76 -0.70 21.65
N PRO A 75 -17.35 -0.85 22.92
CA PRO A 75 -16.01 -0.50 23.33
C PRO A 75 -14.94 -1.30 22.61
N LEU A 76 -15.18 -2.59 22.34
CA LEU A 76 -14.27 -3.46 21.64
C LEU A 76 -14.12 -3.07 20.16
N MET A 77 -15.25 -2.74 19.49
CA MET A 77 -15.23 -2.19 18.13
C MET A 77 -14.44 -0.89 18.06
N THR A 78 -14.72 0.03 18.98
CA THR A 78 -14.05 1.34 19.05
C THR A 78 -12.56 1.18 19.31
N ALA A 79 -12.16 0.32 20.25
CA ALA A 79 -10.76 0.02 20.53
C ALA A 79 -10.05 -0.57 19.31
N GLY A 80 -10.69 -1.49 18.59
CA GLY A 80 -10.16 -2.06 17.34
C GLY A 80 -9.96 -1.01 16.26
N VAL A 81 -10.92 -0.10 16.08
CA VAL A 81 -10.80 1.02 15.12
C VAL A 81 -9.68 1.96 15.50
N ILE A 82 -9.59 2.37 16.77
CA ILE A 82 -8.52 3.26 17.24
C ILE A 82 -7.15 2.62 17.04
N LEU A 83 -7.00 1.35 17.42
CA LEU A 83 -5.76 0.60 17.22
C LEU A 83 -5.40 0.49 15.72
N GLY A 84 -6.39 0.25 14.88
CA GLY A 84 -6.22 0.23 13.41
C GLY A 84 -5.75 1.58 12.86
N LEU A 85 -6.34 2.69 13.32
CA LEU A 85 -5.92 4.05 12.92
C LEU A 85 -4.49 4.36 13.35
N ILE A 86 -4.12 3.97 14.57
CA ILE A 86 -2.73 4.09 15.04
C ILE A 86 -1.80 3.26 14.15
N GLY A 87 -2.18 2.02 13.86
CA GLY A 87 -1.43 1.15 12.96
C GLY A 87 -1.27 1.73 11.56
N LEU A 88 -2.31 2.35 11.02
CA LEU A 88 -2.28 3.04 9.73
C LEU A 88 -1.29 4.20 9.71
N LEU A 89 -1.24 4.99 10.79
CA LEU A 89 -0.32 6.11 10.93
C LEU A 89 1.16 5.67 10.85
N PHE A 90 1.49 4.50 11.41
CA PHE A 90 2.84 3.92 11.30
C PHE A 90 3.08 3.21 9.98
N TYR A 91 2.07 2.56 9.40
CA TYR A 91 2.17 1.81 8.16
C TYR A 91 2.39 2.71 6.94
N LEU A 92 1.63 3.82 6.80
CA LEU A 92 1.67 4.70 5.63
C LEU A 92 3.07 5.23 5.31
N PRO A 93 3.86 5.77 6.26
CA PRO A 93 5.20 6.26 5.94
C PRO A 93 6.14 5.17 5.42
N GLN A 94 5.97 3.93 5.89
CA GLN A 94 6.78 2.80 5.42
C GLN A 94 6.34 2.33 4.04
N TYR A 95 5.04 2.28 3.80
CA TYR A 95 4.46 1.96 2.49
C TYR A 95 4.99 2.92 1.42
N TYR A 96 4.89 4.24 1.65
CA TYR A 96 5.41 5.22 0.72
C TYR A 96 6.95 5.22 0.60
N SER A 97 7.67 4.90 1.65
CA SER A 97 9.13 4.74 1.60
C SER A 97 9.58 3.63 0.66
N LEU A 98 8.79 2.58 0.51
CA LEU A 98 9.11 1.40 -0.29
C LEU A 98 8.36 1.39 -1.64
N SER A 99 7.68 2.47 -2.01
CA SER A 99 6.88 2.54 -3.23
C SER A 99 7.70 2.52 -4.52
N LEU A 100 8.99 2.87 -4.46
CA LEU A 100 9.89 2.87 -5.63
C LEU A 100 10.74 1.61 -5.76
N VAL A 101 10.55 0.60 -4.90
CA VAL A 101 11.35 -0.62 -4.90
C VAL A 101 11.34 -1.31 -6.25
N GLU A 102 10.17 -1.43 -6.89
CA GLU A 102 10.05 -2.09 -8.19
C GLU A 102 10.80 -1.35 -9.31
N LEU A 103 10.70 -0.03 -9.33
CA LEU A 103 11.38 0.79 -10.36
C LEU A 103 12.90 0.75 -10.20
N ILE A 104 13.38 0.85 -8.96
CA ILE A 104 14.81 0.78 -8.64
C ILE A 104 15.35 -0.62 -8.93
N LEU A 105 14.61 -1.67 -8.57
CA LEU A 105 14.97 -3.04 -8.86
C LEU A 105 15.11 -3.28 -10.37
N TYR A 106 14.13 -2.81 -11.15
CA TYR A 106 14.17 -2.91 -12.60
C TYR A 106 15.39 -2.20 -13.18
N GLU A 107 15.71 -0.98 -12.69
CA GLU A 107 16.85 -0.20 -13.15
C GLU A 107 18.20 -0.93 -12.84
N GLN A 108 18.37 -1.39 -11.60
CA GLN A 108 19.59 -2.12 -11.19
C GLN A 108 19.78 -3.43 -11.98
N LEU A 109 18.70 -4.15 -12.25
CA LEU A 109 18.75 -5.39 -13.05
C LEU A 109 19.06 -5.11 -14.53
N ARG A 110 18.51 -4.00 -15.07
CA ARG A 110 18.78 -3.57 -16.44
C ARG A 110 20.26 -3.18 -16.61
N ASP A 111 20.78 -2.43 -15.66
CA ASP A 111 22.15 -1.88 -15.72
C ASP A 111 23.19 -2.90 -15.21
N GLY A 112 22.76 -4.04 -14.64
CA GLY A 112 23.64 -5.10 -14.16
C GLY A 112 24.31 -4.80 -12.80
N ASP A 113 23.86 -3.76 -12.08
CA ASP A 113 24.43 -3.30 -10.78
C ASP A 113 23.47 -3.66 -9.62
N TYR A 114 23.04 -4.94 -9.54
CA TYR A 114 22.15 -5.37 -8.47
C TYR A 114 22.88 -5.44 -7.12
N LYS A 115 22.47 -4.59 -6.18
CA LYS A 115 23.08 -4.44 -4.83
C LYS A 115 22.43 -5.32 -3.75
N GLY A 116 21.66 -6.31 -4.15
CA GLY A 116 20.92 -7.17 -3.22
C GLY A 116 19.61 -6.54 -2.74
N ALA A 117 18.72 -7.39 -2.22
CA ALA A 117 17.38 -6.98 -1.80
C ALA A 117 17.38 -5.83 -0.77
N PHE A 118 18.23 -5.91 0.25
CA PHE A 118 18.37 -4.84 1.25
C PHE A 118 18.89 -3.53 0.64
N GLY A 119 19.82 -3.61 -0.34
CA GLY A 119 20.34 -2.45 -1.05
C GLY A 119 19.24 -1.71 -1.80
N VAL A 120 18.37 -2.42 -2.51
CA VAL A 120 17.22 -1.86 -3.23
C VAL A 120 16.23 -1.20 -2.26
N LEU A 121 15.87 -1.86 -1.15
CA LEU A 121 14.96 -1.28 -0.15
C LEU A 121 15.55 -0.02 0.50
N ARG A 122 16.84 -0.05 0.82
CA ARG A 122 17.53 1.12 1.38
C ARG A 122 17.55 2.28 0.39
N GLN A 123 17.88 2.02 -0.86
CA GLN A 123 17.88 3.03 -1.91
C GLN A 123 16.49 3.63 -2.13
N SER A 124 15.42 2.82 -2.10
CA SER A 124 14.05 3.31 -2.17
C SER A 124 13.73 4.27 -1.02
N ARG A 125 14.08 3.90 0.22
CA ARG A 125 13.88 4.76 1.41
C ARG A 125 14.64 6.09 1.29
N GLU A 126 15.89 6.05 0.85
CA GLU A 126 16.74 7.23 0.67
C GLU A 126 16.21 8.12 -0.47
N THR A 127 15.74 7.51 -1.57
CA THR A 127 15.15 8.23 -2.70
C THR A 127 13.84 8.91 -2.31
N MET A 128 12.98 8.23 -1.55
CA MET A 128 11.69 8.77 -1.09
C MET A 128 11.79 9.72 0.10
N LYS A 129 12.97 9.88 0.70
CA LYS A 129 13.16 10.83 1.80
C LYS A 129 12.91 12.26 1.32
N GLY A 130 11.92 12.93 1.92
CA GLY A 130 11.44 14.27 1.54
C GLY A 130 10.31 14.29 0.50
N PHE A 131 10.04 13.17 -0.20
CA PHE A 131 9.03 13.10 -1.28
C PHE A 131 7.80 12.23 -0.94
N ARG A 132 7.72 11.70 0.29
CA ARG A 132 6.61 10.83 0.73
C ARG A 132 5.26 11.54 0.65
N SER A 133 5.20 12.81 1.07
CA SER A 133 3.99 13.62 1.00
C SER A 133 3.56 13.89 -0.45
N ASN A 134 4.52 14.15 -1.35
CA ASN A 134 4.23 14.37 -2.76
C ASN A 134 3.65 13.09 -3.40
N ARG A 135 4.14 11.91 -2.98
CA ARG A 135 3.58 10.64 -3.41
C ARG A 135 2.15 10.43 -2.91
N LEU A 136 1.89 10.77 -1.64
CA LEU A 136 0.53 10.73 -1.09
C LEU A 136 -0.41 11.65 -1.87
N VAL A 137 0.02 12.88 -2.17
CA VAL A 137 -0.78 13.81 -2.99
C VAL A 137 -1.05 13.24 -4.38
N LEU A 138 -0.06 12.61 -5.02
CA LEU A 138 -0.26 11.92 -6.30
C LEU A 138 -1.34 10.83 -6.20
N ASP A 139 -1.27 9.98 -5.17
CA ASP A 139 -2.27 8.92 -4.98
C ASP A 139 -3.67 9.50 -4.67
N LEU A 140 -3.74 10.61 -3.92
CA LEU A 140 -5.01 11.33 -3.69
C LEU A 140 -5.60 11.91 -4.97
N THR A 141 -4.79 12.45 -5.89
CA THR A 141 -5.29 12.92 -7.19
C THR A 141 -5.80 11.78 -8.06
N LEU A 142 -5.27 10.58 -7.87
CA LEU A 142 -5.69 9.38 -8.60
C LEU A 142 -6.90 8.66 -7.95
N ILE A 143 -7.34 9.08 -6.76
CA ILE A 143 -8.41 8.41 -6.00
C ILE A 143 -9.72 8.33 -6.79
N GLY A 144 -10.02 9.35 -7.60
CA GLY A 144 -11.21 9.36 -8.45
C GLY A 144 -11.23 8.21 -9.48
N TRP A 145 -10.06 7.83 -10.00
CA TRP A 145 -9.92 6.70 -10.90
C TRP A 145 -10.12 5.36 -10.19
N TYR A 146 -9.73 5.23 -8.91
CA TYR A 146 -10.01 4.03 -8.11
C TYR A 146 -11.51 3.87 -7.86
N PHE A 147 -12.23 4.97 -7.55
CA PHE A 147 -13.69 4.94 -7.46
C PHE A 147 -14.33 4.52 -8.78
N LEU A 148 -13.88 5.09 -9.89
CA LEU A 148 -14.41 4.75 -11.20
C LEU A 148 -14.17 3.28 -11.55
N ASN A 149 -12.99 2.74 -11.26
CA ASN A 149 -12.68 1.31 -11.42
C ASN A 149 -13.60 0.43 -10.59
N TYR A 150 -13.85 0.79 -9.33
CA TYR A 150 -14.77 0.07 -8.45
C TYR A 150 -16.19 0.01 -9.01
N PHE A 151 -16.74 1.13 -9.48
CA PHE A 151 -18.09 1.19 -10.05
C PHE A 151 -18.22 0.45 -11.39
N THR A 152 -17.17 0.42 -12.18
CA THR A 152 -17.16 -0.26 -13.48
C THR A 152 -16.68 -1.72 -13.40
N ARG A 153 -16.54 -2.27 -12.19
CA ARG A 153 -16.03 -3.63 -11.96
C ARG A 153 -14.71 -3.89 -12.71
N ASP A 154 -13.76 -2.97 -12.57
CA ASP A 154 -12.42 -3.00 -13.18
C ASP A 154 -12.37 -2.96 -14.72
N VAL A 155 -13.50 -2.77 -15.42
CA VAL A 155 -13.48 -2.65 -16.88
C VAL A 155 -12.62 -1.49 -17.36
N ILE A 156 -12.68 -0.35 -16.65
CA ILE A 156 -11.85 0.83 -16.93
C ILE A 156 -10.39 0.59 -16.49
N GLY A 157 -10.12 -0.40 -15.64
CA GLY A 157 -8.78 -0.74 -15.16
C GLY A 157 -7.78 -0.98 -16.30
N PHE A 158 -8.21 -1.57 -17.40
CA PHE A 158 -7.35 -1.75 -18.58
C PHE A 158 -6.84 -0.43 -19.16
N TYR A 159 -7.62 0.66 -19.07
CA TYR A 159 -7.22 2.00 -19.52
C TYR A 159 -6.43 2.75 -18.45
N THR A 160 -6.80 2.61 -17.19
CA THR A 160 -6.18 3.37 -16.08
C THR A 160 -4.85 2.78 -15.65
N MET A 161 -4.64 1.47 -15.81
CA MET A 161 -3.40 0.80 -15.41
C MET A 161 -2.15 1.38 -16.10
N PRO A 162 -2.08 1.52 -17.44
CA PRO A 162 -0.92 2.15 -18.09
C PRO A 162 -0.76 3.62 -17.67
N TYR A 163 -1.85 4.33 -17.42
CA TYR A 163 -1.80 5.70 -16.92
C TYR A 163 -1.15 5.77 -15.53
N PHE A 164 -1.55 4.91 -14.58
CA PHE A 164 -0.95 4.84 -13.26
C PHE A 164 0.54 4.49 -13.31
N ILE A 165 0.93 3.54 -14.14
CA ILE A 165 2.33 3.16 -14.32
C ILE A 165 3.14 4.34 -14.84
N ASN A 166 2.65 5.06 -15.85
CA ASN A 166 3.31 6.25 -16.39
C ASN A 166 3.43 7.38 -15.37
N CYS A 167 2.40 7.62 -14.55
CA CYS A 167 2.47 8.59 -13.45
C CYS A 167 3.56 8.23 -12.44
N GLN A 168 3.71 6.94 -12.11
CA GLN A 168 4.74 6.47 -11.18
C GLN A 168 6.16 6.62 -11.77
N ILE A 169 6.33 6.31 -13.04
CA ILE A 169 7.62 6.47 -13.74
C ILE A 169 7.98 7.96 -13.81
N ALA A 170 7.06 8.82 -14.23
CA ALA A 170 7.27 10.27 -14.30
C ALA A 170 7.63 10.86 -12.93
N PHE A 171 6.96 10.42 -11.87
CA PHE A 171 7.27 10.83 -10.50
C PHE A 171 8.68 10.40 -10.09
N TYR A 172 9.08 9.17 -10.41
CA TYR A 172 10.43 8.67 -10.13
C TYR A 172 11.50 9.47 -10.88
N ASP A 173 11.29 9.74 -12.18
CA ASP A 173 12.21 10.53 -13.00
C ASP A 173 12.35 11.96 -12.48
N GLN A 174 11.25 12.58 -12.05
CA GLN A 174 11.28 13.90 -11.43
C GLN A 174 12.13 13.93 -10.15
N ILE A 175 11.98 12.93 -9.28
CA ILE A 175 12.81 12.83 -8.06
C ILE A 175 14.29 12.68 -8.43
N LYS A 176 14.60 11.87 -9.45
CA LYS A 176 15.99 11.71 -9.92
C LYS A 176 16.58 13.03 -10.42
N GLN A 177 15.82 13.78 -11.21
CA GLN A 177 16.25 15.10 -11.70
C GLN A 177 16.52 16.08 -10.55
N ILE A 178 15.66 16.13 -9.55
CA ILE A 178 15.83 17.01 -8.39
C ILE A 178 17.07 16.62 -7.56
N LYS A 179 17.31 15.31 -7.36
CA LYS A 179 18.41 14.84 -6.51
C LYS A 179 19.78 14.81 -7.21
N GLN A 180 19.81 14.57 -8.52
CA GLN A 180 21.05 14.45 -9.29
C GLN A 180 21.45 15.76 -9.98
N GLY A 181 20.63 16.79 -9.90
CA GLY A 181 20.76 18.03 -10.68
C GLY A 181 20.35 17.83 -12.15
N PRO A 182 20.18 18.90 -12.92
CA PRO A 182 19.88 18.80 -14.34
C PRO A 182 21.02 18.03 -15.02
N ARG A 183 20.71 16.86 -15.59
CA ARG A 183 21.67 16.19 -16.47
C ARG A 183 21.91 17.12 -17.65
N HIS A 184 23.12 17.65 -17.75
CA HIS A 184 23.57 18.20 -19.03
C HIS A 184 23.37 17.08 -20.06
N PHE A 185 22.41 17.27 -20.95
CA PHE A 185 22.39 16.53 -22.21
C PHE A 185 23.68 16.89 -22.94
N THR A 186 24.74 16.14 -22.68
CA THR A 186 25.88 16.10 -23.61
C THR A 186 25.33 15.44 -24.85
N GLY A 187 24.90 16.31 -25.80
CA GLY A 187 24.45 15.89 -27.11
C GLY A 187 25.53 15.00 -27.69
N HIS A 188 25.15 13.84 -28.17
CA HIS A 188 25.98 13.11 -29.11
C HIS A 188 26.19 14.02 -30.33
N PRO A 189 27.42 14.40 -30.66
CA PRO A 189 27.69 14.93 -31.99
C PRO A 189 27.51 13.78 -32.98
N SER A 190 26.78 14.08 -34.01
CA SER A 190 26.57 13.31 -35.25
C SER A 190 27.79 12.66 -35.82
#